data_d6d15599cfec71b274fe65e2de1f287d
#
_entry.id   d6d15599cfec71b274fe65e2de1f287d
#
_cell.length_a   1.000
_cell.length_b   1.000
_cell.length_c   1.000
_cell.angle_alpha   90.00
_cell.angle_beta   90.00
_cell.angle_gamma   90.00
#
_symmetry.space_group_name_H-M   'P 1'
#
loop_
_entity.id
_entity.type
_entity.pdbx_description
1 polymer ?
#
loop_
_entity_poly.entity_id
_entity_poly.type
_entity_poly.pdbx_seq_one_letter_code
_entity_poly.pdbx_strand_id
1 'polypeptide(L)'
;CGGRVVKNVPGYDLDRLAGGSRGTLGVILEVTLRLLPTESDRCGVLAGFPTVAGAVDAAMRLRDSYPTLHAITILPRTLLPHPTEEPVALLVSLRGEPEYTAAMKLDLLRELPEGAFPCADPIPMSSAWDEVLRGGLTIAALPSRCGALLAEILTAREPGFPYVLDILSGCMRLAPPELTRFEDEERTLAPLLSRHEAYGERGGDPTFHARRARVFPEQKWDGLSLMNSIAKTLDPAGIPMRGRRDF
;
A
#
# COMPACT_ATOMS: atom_id res chain seq x y z
N CYS A 1 -11.79 -21.74 14.00
CA CYS A 1 -10.69 -21.08 14.71
C CYS A 1 -11.17 -19.74 15.28
N GLY A 2 -10.40 -19.16 16.22
CA GLY A 2 -10.80 -17.96 16.91
C GLY A 2 -11.80 -18.21 18.06
N GLY A 3 -12.27 -17.12 18.66
CA GLY A 3 -13.26 -17.15 19.74
C GLY A 3 -13.54 -15.78 20.31
N ARG A 4 -14.65 -15.63 21.04
CA ARG A 4 -15.03 -14.39 21.72
C ARG A 4 -14.27 -14.22 23.06
N VAL A 5 -12.92 -14.30 22.97
CA VAL A 5 -12.03 -14.24 24.14
C VAL A 5 -10.94 -13.19 23.92
N VAL A 6 -10.46 -12.59 25.00
CA VAL A 6 -9.43 -11.54 24.95
C VAL A 6 -8.09 -12.08 24.45
N LYS A 7 -7.81 -13.36 24.71
CA LYS A 7 -6.60 -14.05 24.27
C LYS A 7 -6.94 -15.47 23.86
N ASN A 8 -6.62 -15.82 22.63
CA ASN A 8 -6.76 -17.18 22.09
C ASN A 8 -5.35 -17.72 21.79
N VAL A 9 -4.92 -18.77 22.50
CA VAL A 9 -3.54 -19.28 22.42
C VAL A 9 -3.43 -20.74 21.97
N PRO A 10 -4.51 -21.50 21.69
CA PRO A 10 -4.35 -22.89 21.31
C PRO A 10 -4.17 -23.04 19.80
N GLY A 11 -3.08 -23.65 19.41
CA GLY A 11 -2.83 -24.11 18.06
C GLY A 11 -2.23 -23.08 17.10
N TYR A 12 -2.32 -23.37 15.81
CA TYR A 12 -1.87 -22.46 14.74
C TYR A 12 -2.82 -21.28 14.57
N ASP A 13 -2.28 -20.12 14.25
CA ASP A 13 -3.05 -18.89 14.01
C ASP A 13 -3.75 -18.95 12.63
N LEU A 14 -4.79 -19.76 12.54
CA LEU A 14 -5.57 -19.92 11.32
C LEU A 14 -6.35 -18.66 10.94
N ASP A 15 -6.57 -17.76 11.89
CA ASP A 15 -7.27 -16.48 11.64
C ASP A 15 -6.41 -15.60 10.74
N ARG A 16 -5.10 -15.55 10.99
CA ARG A 16 -4.15 -14.84 10.12
C ARG A 16 -3.96 -15.53 8.76
N LEU A 17 -4.01 -16.84 8.74
CA LEU A 17 -3.94 -17.60 7.48
C LEU A 17 -5.18 -17.36 6.60
N ALA A 18 -6.37 -17.31 7.19
CA ALA A 18 -7.61 -17.03 6.49
C ALA A 18 -7.73 -15.56 6.06
N GLY A 19 -7.24 -14.65 6.91
CA GLY A 19 -7.18 -13.22 6.60
C GLY A 19 -6.29 -12.97 5.39
N GLY A 20 -6.84 -12.29 4.36
CA GLY A 20 -6.12 -12.03 3.11
C GLY A 20 -6.07 -13.20 2.11
N SER A 21 -6.57 -14.40 2.46
CA SER A 21 -6.61 -15.56 1.55
C SER A 21 -7.52 -15.35 0.33
N ARG A 22 -8.33 -14.29 0.34
CA ARG A 22 -9.25 -13.92 -0.75
C ARG A 22 -10.22 -15.05 -1.12
N GLY A 23 -10.57 -15.89 -0.16
CA GLY A 23 -11.42 -17.04 -0.35
C GLY A 23 -10.72 -18.27 -0.98
N THR A 24 -9.40 -18.27 -1.16
CA THR A 24 -8.65 -19.41 -1.73
C THR A 24 -8.54 -20.59 -0.76
N LEU A 25 -8.68 -20.34 0.53
CA LEU A 25 -8.59 -21.34 1.58
C LEU A 25 -9.97 -21.76 2.14
N GLY A 26 -11.00 -20.97 1.89
CA GLY A 26 -12.34 -21.23 2.40
C GLY A 26 -13.24 -20.00 2.38
N VAL A 27 -14.47 -20.15 2.85
CA VAL A 27 -15.43 -19.06 2.99
C VAL A 27 -15.52 -18.65 4.46
N ILE A 28 -15.27 -17.39 4.75
CA ILE A 28 -15.42 -16.82 6.08
C ILE A 28 -16.90 -16.52 6.31
N LEU A 29 -17.51 -17.19 7.30
CA LEU A 29 -18.94 -17.05 7.61
C LEU A 29 -19.18 -16.04 8.75
N GLU A 30 -18.29 -15.99 9.73
CA GLU A 30 -18.42 -15.12 10.90
C GLU A 30 -17.05 -14.56 11.27
N VAL A 31 -17.01 -13.30 11.67
CA VAL A 31 -15.78 -12.60 12.12
C VAL A 31 -16.07 -11.94 13.47
N THR A 32 -15.19 -12.17 14.44
CA THR A 32 -15.18 -11.42 15.70
C THR A 32 -14.03 -10.43 15.70
N LEU A 33 -14.34 -9.13 15.73
CA LEU A 33 -13.37 -8.05 15.69
C LEU A 33 -13.16 -7.46 17.08
N ARG A 34 -11.90 -7.23 17.46
CA ARG A 34 -11.56 -6.42 18.61
C ARG A 34 -11.62 -4.95 18.20
N LEU A 35 -12.49 -4.19 18.82
CA LEU A 35 -12.58 -2.75 18.60
C LEU A 35 -11.53 -2.03 19.48
N LEU A 36 -10.93 -1.00 18.93
CA LEU A 36 -10.09 -0.04 19.62
C LEU A 36 -10.83 1.29 19.72
N PRO A 37 -10.56 2.10 20.75
CA PRO A 37 -11.06 3.46 20.79
C PRO A 37 -10.66 4.23 19.54
N THR A 38 -11.55 5.07 19.04
CA THR A 38 -11.23 6.00 17.97
C THR A 38 -10.33 7.10 18.51
N GLU A 39 -9.28 7.43 17.77
CA GLU A 39 -8.41 8.56 18.12
C GLU A 39 -9.24 9.86 18.16
N SER A 40 -8.94 10.72 19.14
CA SER A 40 -9.68 11.96 19.39
C SER A 40 -9.30 13.08 18.44
N ASP A 41 -8.10 13.02 17.85
CA ASP A 41 -7.62 14.00 16.87
C ASP A 41 -6.91 13.32 15.69
N ARG A 42 -7.07 13.94 14.52
CA ARG A 42 -6.46 13.52 13.25
C ARG A 42 -6.09 14.74 12.45
N CYS A 43 -4.83 14.81 12.06
CA CYS A 43 -4.34 15.90 11.22
C CYS A 43 -3.16 15.41 10.37
N GLY A 44 -2.64 16.28 9.52
CA GLY A 44 -1.46 16.00 8.72
C GLY A 44 -0.54 17.18 8.58
N VAL A 45 0.64 16.90 8.04
CA VAL A 45 1.59 17.91 7.55
C VAL A 45 1.92 17.58 6.12
N LEU A 46 1.80 18.57 5.24
CA LEU A 46 2.13 18.47 3.82
C LEU A 46 3.40 19.28 3.53
N ALA A 47 4.32 18.70 2.78
CA ALA A 47 5.52 19.36 2.29
C ALA A 47 5.72 19.09 0.81
N GLY A 48 6.13 20.11 0.05
CA GLY A 48 6.50 19.98 -1.35
C GLY A 48 7.97 19.62 -1.53
N PHE A 49 8.27 18.86 -2.59
CA PHE A 49 9.62 18.47 -2.96
C PHE A 49 9.83 18.56 -4.48
N PRO A 50 11.00 19.05 -4.93
CA PRO A 50 11.30 19.12 -6.35
C PRO A 50 11.51 17.74 -7.00
N THR A 51 11.85 16.73 -6.19
CA THR A 51 12.15 15.38 -6.68
C THR A 51 11.58 14.29 -5.77
N VAL A 52 11.28 13.13 -6.36
CA VAL A 52 10.89 11.94 -5.61
C VAL A 52 11.99 11.50 -4.64
N ALA A 53 13.25 11.55 -5.06
CA ALA A 53 14.38 11.16 -4.22
C ALA A 53 14.45 12.02 -2.95
N GLY A 54 14.32 13.35 -3.06
CA GLY A 54 14.31 14.24 -1.91
C GLY A 54 13.14 13.98 -0.95
N ALA A 55 11.94 13.68 -1.50
CA ALA A 55 10.78 13.31 -0.69
C ALA A 55 11.01 11.97 0.03
N VAL A 56 11.59 10.97 -0.65
CA VAL A 56 11.91 9.66 -0.05
C VAL A 56 12.95 9.80 1.05
N ASP A 57 14.02 10.55 0.84
CA ASP A 57 15.05 10.77 1.86
C ASP A 57 14.48 11.45 3.11
N ALA A 58 13.61 12.44 2.93
CA ALA A 58 12.90 13.08 4.04
C ALA A 58 11.97 12.07 4.76
N ALA A 59 11.18 11.32 4.01
CA ALA A 59 10.26 10.31 4.54
C ALA A 59 10.98 9.22 5.35
N MET A 60 12.14 8.77 4.88
CA MET A 60 12.95 7.77 5.58
C MET A 60 13.52 8.32 6.89
N ARG A 61 14.01 9.57 6.90
CA ARG A 61 14.44 10.22 8.14
C ARG A 61 13.31 10.34 9.14
N LEU A 62 12.13 10.78 8.70
CA LEU A 62 10.95 10.90 9.57
C LEU A 62 10.52 9.54 10.14
N ARG A 63 10.51 8.50 9.32
CA ARG A 63 10.19 7.13 9.79
C ARG A 63 11.13 6.68 10.89
N ASP A 64 12.43 6.95 10.75
CA ASP A 64 13.44 6.51 11.70
C ASP A 64 13.44 7.36 12.98
N SER A 65 13.12 8.67 12.86
CA SER A 65 13.03 9.59 14.01
C SER A 65 11.71 9.48 14.78
N TYR A 66 10.62 9.15 14.09
CA TYR A 66 9.25 9.18 14.63
C TYR A 66 8.50 7.86 14.37
N PRO A 67 8.79 6.78 15.10
CA PRO A 67 8.21 5.45 14.85
C PRO A 67 6.70 5.38 15.13
N THR A 68 6.12 6.41 15.72
CA THR A 68 4.69 6.51 16.06
C THR A 68 3.85 7.20 14.99
N LEU A 69 4.44 7.64 13.88
CA LEU A 69 3.70 8.22 12.76
C LEU A 69 2.72 7.20 12.18
N HIS A 70 1.52 7.69 11.85
CA HIS A 70 0.46 6.82 11.35
C HIS A 70 0.65 6.42 9.89
N ALA A 71 1.00 7.38 9.03
CA ALA A 71 1.35 7.15 7.63
C ALA A 71 2.32 8.22 7.13
N ILE A 72 3.18 7.82 6.21
CA ILE A 72 4.09 8.71 5.46
C ILE A 72 3.89 8.40 3.99
N THR A 73 3.24 9.30 3.28
CA THR A 73 2.78 9.08 1.91
C THR A 73 3.45 10.04 0.94
N ILE A 74 3.99 9.51 -0.15
CA ILE A 74 4.55 10.30 -1.25
C ILE A 74 3.64 10.16 -2.46
N LEU A 75 3.30 11.29 -3.09
CA LEU A 75 2.37 11.36 -4.20
C LEU A 75 2.69 12.56 -5.11
N PRO A 76 2.27 12.56 -6.38
CA PRO A 76 2.40 13.73 -7.23
C PRO A 76 1.38 14.81 -6.81
N ARG A 77 1.74 16.07 -7.00
CA ARG A 77 0.87 17.21 -6.66
C ARG A 77 -0.51 17.15 -7.34
N THR A 78 -0.61 16.47 -8.47
CA THR A 78 -1.86 16.31 -9.22
C THR A 78 -2.96 15.56 -8.45
N LEU A 79 -2.59 14.80 -7.42
CA LEU A 79 -3.51 14.08 -6.54
C LEU A 79 -3.90 14.87 -5.29
N LEU A 80 -3.47 16.12 -5.16
CA LEU A 80 -3.77 16.97 -4.02
C LEU A 80 -4.89 17.97 -4.34
N PRO A 81 -5.82 18.22 -3.41
CA PRO A 81 -6.82 19.26 -3.56
C PRO A 81 -6.24 20.67 -3.44
N HIS A 82 -5.10 20.82 -2.76
CA HIS A 82 -4.36 22.06 -2.60
C HIS A 82 -2.97 21.87 -3.20
N PRO A 83 -2.67 22.51 -4.33
CA PRO A 83 -1.40 22.35 -5.00
C PRO A 83 -0.26 22.95 -4.16
N THR A 84 0.76 22.15 -3.92
CA THR A 84 2.09 22.66 -3.65
C THR A 84 2.65 23.21 -4.96
N GLU A 85 3.61 24.15 -4.92
CA GLU A 85 4.31 24.60 -6.12
C GLU A 85 5.19 23.48 -6.70
N GLU A 86 5.65 22.61 -5.83
CA GLU A 86 6.53 21.47 -6.14
C GLU A 86 5.79 20.29 -6.76
N PRO A 87 6.43 19.54 -7.68
CA PRO A 87 5.80 18.43 -8.39
C PRO A 87 5.48 17.20 -7.53
N VAL A 88 6.19 17.02 -6.43
CA VAL A 88 6.06 15.89 -5.52
C VAL A 88 5.66 16.39 -4.14
N ALA A 89 4.75 15.69 -3.50
CA ALA A 89 4.32 15.98 -2.15
C ALA A 89 4.64 14.82 -1.21
N LEU A 90 5.03 15.18 0.00
CA LEU A 90 5.13 14.31 1.16
C LEU A 90 4.02 14.67 2.14
N LEU A 91 3.14 13.72 2.42
CA LEU A 91 2.05 13.84 3.37
C LEU A 91 2.32 12.96 4.57
N VAL A 92 2.43 13.55 5.74
CA VAL A 92 2.55 12.84 7.02
C VAL A 92 1.23 12.89 7.74
N SER A 93 0.70 11.73 8.11
CA SER A 93 -0.57 11.61 8.84
C SER A 93 -0.30 11.37 10.33
N LEU A 94 -0.97 12.15 11.15
CA LEU A 94 -0.91 12.09 12.61
C LEU A 94 -2.27 11.66 13.17
N ARG A 95 -2.25 10.83 14.20
CA ARG A 95 -3.44 10.41 14.96
C ARG A 95 -3.09 10.28 16.43
N GLY A 96 -4.02 10.63 17.29
CA GLY A 96 -3.84 10.48 18.74
C GLY A 96 -4.66 11.47 19.53
N GLU A 97 -4.15 11.81 20.71
CA GLU A 97 -4.70 12.87 21.54
C GLU A 97 -4.30 14.25 20.98
N PRO A 98 -5.15 15.29 21.13
CA PRO A 98 -4.91 16.61 20.56
C PRO A 98 -3.56 17.25 20.97
N GLU A 99 -3.13 17.05 22.19
CA GLU A 99 -1.86 17.55 22.70
C GLU A 99 -0.67 16.88 21.99
N TYR A 100 -0.76 15.56 21.78
CA TYR A 100 0.26 14.81 21.06
C TYR A 100 0.35 15.24 19.61
N THR A 101 -0.78 15.31 18.90
CA THR A 101 -0.80 15.68 17.48
C THR A 101 -0.35 17.11 17.27
N ALA A 102 -0.67 18.03 18.18
CA ALA A 102 -0.22 19.41 18.15
C ALA A 102 1.30 19.52 18.33
N ALA A 103 1.88 18.82 19.31
CA ALA A 103 3.33 18.81 19.55
C ALA A 103 4.08 18.21 18.35
N MET A 104 3.65 17.04 17.89
CA MET A 104 4.24 16.32 16.77
C MET A 104 4.19 17.14 15.47
N LYS A 105 3.09 17.84 15.23
CA LYS A 105 2.93 18.74 14.09
C LYS A 105 3.97 19.86 14.08
N LEU A 106 4.25 20.47 15.25
CA LEU A 106 5.28 21.50 15.37
C LEU A 106 6.69 20.95 15.09
N ASP A 107 6.99 19.77 15.56
CA ASP A 107 8.28 19.12 15.34
C ASP A 107 8.47 18.78 13.86
N LEU A 108 7.45 18.21 13.21
CA LEU A 108 7.48 17.90 11.78
C LEU A 108 7.68 19.16 10.92
N LEU A 109 7.04 20.28 11.28
CA LEU A 109 7.21 21.54 10.55
C LEU A 109 8.62 22.14 10.68
N ARG A 110 9.38 21.78 11.72
CA ARG A 110 10.79 22.18 11.87
C ARG A 110 11.75 21.32 11.06
N GLU A 111 11.41 20.05 10.85
CA GLU A 111 12.26 19.11 10.12
C GLU A 111 12.01 19.09 8.61
N LEU A 112 10.83 19.49 8.19
CA LEU A 112 10.43 19.55 6.79
C LEU A 112 10.90 20.86 6.12
N PRO A 113 11.00 20.91 4.78
CA PRO A 113 11.39 22.12 4.06
C PRO A 113 10.50 23.34 4.37
N GLU A 114 11.05 24.54 4.17
CA GLU A 114 10.27 25.78 4.20
C GLU A 114 9.08 25.67 3.23
N GLY A 115 7.90 26.10 3.70
CA GLY A 115 6.66 25.95 2.95
C GLY A 115 5.87 24.69 3.30
N ALA A 116 6.37 23.81 4.17
CA ALA A 116 5.54 22.78 4.77
C ALA A 116 4.41 23.41 5.62
N PHE A 117 3.22 22.85 5.52
CA PHE A 117 2.06 23.41 6.23
C PHE A 117 1.16 22.30 6.81
N PRO A 118 0.44 22.62 7.90
CA PRO A 118 -0.54 21.68 8.45
C PRO A 118 -1.73 21.56 7.52
N CYS A 119 -2.25 20.34 7.39
CA CYS A 119 -3.47 20.04 6.66
C CYS A 119 -4.47 19.29 7.57
N ALA A 120 -5.73 19.30 7.14
CA ALA A 120 -6.77 18.53 7.77
C ALA A 120 -6.51 17.01 7.65
N ASP A 121 -7.37 16.19 8.26
CA ASP A 121 -7.27 14.74 8.17
C ASP A 121 -7.09 14.28 6.71
N PRO A 122 -6.00 13.58 6.39
CA PRO A 122 -5.74 13.11 5.03
C PRO A 122 -6.59 11.91 4.60
N ILE A 123 -7.37 11.31 5.50
CA ILE A 123 -8.24 10.16 5.16
C ILE A 123 -9.24 10.47 4.05
N PRO A 124 -9.95 11.61 4.04
CA PRO A 124 -10.84 11.93 2.92
C PRO A 124 -10.16 11.99 1.57
N MET A 125 -8.85 12.31 1.54
CA MET A 125 -8.07 12.32 0.31
C MET A 125 -7.80 10.91 -0.22
N SER A 126 -7.71 9.90 0.66
CA SER A 126 -7.45 8.52 0.24
C SER A 126 -8.57 7.95 -0.64
N SER A 127 -9.81 8.35 -0.43
CA SER A 127 -10.94 7.92 -1.27
C SER A 127 -10.87 8.47 -2.69
N ALA A 128 -10.41 9.72 -2.85
CA ALA A 128 -10.16 10.30 -4.17
C ALA A 128 -9.01 9.59 -4.89
N TRP A 129 -7.95 9.24 -4.16
CA TRP A 129 -6.85 8.44 -4.73
C TRP A 129 -7.33 7.04 -5.15
N ASP A 130 -8.23 6.43 -4.37
CA ASP A 130 -8.79 5.12 -4.70
C ASP A 130 -9.54 5.13 -6.04
N GLU A 131 -10.19 6.22 -6.37
CA GLU A 131 -10.87 6.37 -7.66
C GLU A 131 -9.87 6.45 -8.82
N VAL A 132 -8.86 7.32 -8.71
CA VAL A 132 -7.83 7.52 -9.75
C VAL A 132 -6.96 6.27 -9.94
N LEU A 133 -6.67 5.56 -8.85
CA LEU A 133 -5.79 4.39 -8.87
C LEU A 133 -6.56 3.06 -9.03
N ARG A 134 -7.86 3.12 -9.23
CA ARG A 134 -8.72 1.94 -9.41
C ARG A 134 -8.32 1.17 -10.66
N GLY A 135 -8.16 -0.14 -10.53
CA GLY A 135 -7.73 -1.01 -11.62
C GLY A 135 -6.25 -0.93 -11.97
N GLY A 136 -5.51 -0.08 -11.26
CA GLY A 136 -4.06 0.06 -11.43
C GLY A 136 -3.26 -1.04 -10.75
N LEU A 137 -1.97 -0.83 -10.67
CA LEU A 137 -1.01 -1.76 -10.13
C LEU A 137 -0.68 -1.45 -8.68
N THR A 138 -0.71 -2.45 -7.81
CA THR A 138 -0.18 -2.38 -6.45
C THR A 138 1.15 -3.12 -6.38
N ILE A 139 2.18 -2.44 -5.93
CA ILE A 139 3.54 -2.99 -5.78
C ILE A 139 3.92 -2.92 -4.32
N ALA A 140 4.48 -3.99 -3.79
CA ALA A 140 5.08 -4.03 -2.48
C ALA A 140 6.59 -4.27 -2.60
N ALA A 141 7.37 -3.45 -1.94
CA ALA A 141 8.82 -3.56 -1.86
C ALA A 141 9.27 -3.27 -0.43
N LEU A 142 10.51 -3.62 -0.10
CA LEU A 142 11.09 -3.16 1.16
C LEU A 142 11.09 -1.63 1.21
N PRO A 143 10.74 -1.00 2.34
CA PRO A 143 10.73 0.46 2.46
C PRO A 143 12.03 1.14 2.01
N SER A 144 13.17 0.49 2.26
CA SER A 144 14.48 0.97 1.82
C SER A 144 14.70 0.93 0.30
N ARG A 145 13.90 0.17 -0.45
CA ARG A 145 14.02 0.00 -1.91
C ARG A 145 12.90 0.68 -2.69
N CYS A 146 11.77 0.96 -2.04
CA CYS A 146 10.58 1.47 -2.74
C CYS A 146 10.82 2.84 -3.40
N GLY A 147 11.65 3.69 -2.81
CA GLY A 147 11.97 4.99 -3.39
C GLY A 147 12.76 4.90 -4.70
N ALA A 148 13.81 4.07 -4.72
CA ALA A 148 14.59 3.84 -5.93
C ALA A 148 13.75 3.18 -7.03
N LEU A 149 12.95 2.17 -6.66
CA LEU A 149 12.02 1.52 -7.57
C LEU A 149 11.02 2.52 -8.17
N LEU A 150 10.39 3.37 -7.35
CA LEU A 150 9.46 4.38 -7.84
C LEU A 150 10.14 5.36 -8.80
N ALA A 151 11.34 5.83 -8.48
CA ALA A 151 12.10 6.72 -9.35
C ALA A 151 12.37 6.09 -10.72
N GLU A 152 12.78 4.82 -10.76
CA GLU A 152 13.00 4.08 -12.02
C GLU A 152 11.68 3.91 -12.79
N ILE A 153 10.57 3.57 -12.13
CA ILE A 153 9.26 3.45 -12.78
C ILE A 153 8.85 4.78 -13.43
N LEU A 154 9.04 5.90 -12.73
CA LEU A 154 8.62 7.21 -13.21
C LEU A 154 9.46 7.75 -14.36
N THR A 155 10.69 7.26 -14.59
CA THR A 155 11.49 7.67 -15.76
C THR A 155 10.83 7.32 -17.10
N ALA A 156 9.98 6.31 -17.11
CA ALA A 156 9.26 5.85 -18.30
C ALA A 156 7.80 6.40 -18.37
N ARG A 157 7.46 7.37 -17.49
CA ARG A 157 6.09 7.90 -17.39
C ARG A 157 6.05 9.40 -17.68
N GLU A 158 4.88 9.86 -18.08
CA GLU A 158 4.61 11.29 -18.27
C GLU A 158 4.70 12.04 -16.93
N PRO A 159 5.15 13.31 -16.95
CA PRO A 159 5.14 14.16 -15.74
C PRO A 159 3.75 14.23 -15.12
N GLY A 160 3.68 14.04 -13.80
CA GLY A 160 2.42 14.05 -13.08
C GLY A 160 1.63 12.72 -13.13
N PHE A 161 2.23 11.64 -13.65
CA PHE A 161 1.64 10.31 -13.61
C PHE A 161 1.15 9.99 -12.18
N PRO A 162 -0.11 9.53 -12.01
CA PRO A 162 -0.69 9.32 -10.70
C PRO A 162 -0.10 8.07 -10.01
N TYR A 163 0.43 8.27 -8.82
CA TYR A 163 0.91 7.22 -7.93
C TYR A 163 0.72 7.61 -6.46
N VAL A 164 0.69 6.63 -5.59
CA VAL A 164 0.76 6.81 -4.13
C VAL A 164 1.74 5.80 -3.57
N LEU A 165 2.75 6.26 -2.85
CA LEU A 165 3.72 5.42 -2.15
C LEU A 165 3.59 5.64 -0.64
N ASP A 166 3.24 4.60 0.10
CA ASP A 166 3.32 4.58 1.56
C ASP A 166 4.68 4.01 1.99
N ILE A 167 5.48 4.85 2.62
CA ILE A 167 6.85 4.51 3.06
C ILE A 167 6.84 3.51 4.23
N LEU A 168 5.83 3.56 5.10
CA LEU A 168 5.82 2.68 6.27
C LEU A 168 5.59 1.23 5.88
N SER A 169 4.70 0.97 4.94
CA SER A 169 4.41 -0.38 4.45
C SER A 169 5.28 -0.80 3.27
N GLY A 170 5.96 0.14 2.60
CA GLY A 170 6.65 -0.12 1.34
C GLY A 170 5.69 -0.45 0.18
N CYS A 171 4.43 -0.06 0.32
CA CYS A 171 3.40 -0.31 -0.67
C CYS A 171 3.23 0.91 -1.58
N MET A 172 3.29 0.71 -2.88
CA MET A 172 2.95 1.74 -3.86
C MET A 172 1.78 1.31 -4.74
N ARG A 173 0.96 2.27 -5.10
CA ARG A 173 -0.14 2.11 -6.05
C ARG A 173 0.09 3.03 -7.23
N LEU A 174 -0.03 2.49 -8.42
CA LEU A 174 0.13 3.20 -9.67
C LEU A 174 -1.22 3.26 -10.38
N ALA A 175 -1.51 4.36 -11.07
CA ALA A 175 -2.69 4.43 -11.93
C ALA A 175 -2.65 3.35 -13.01
N PRO A 176 -3.82 2.90 -13.50
CA PRO A 176 -3.85 1.96 -14.60
C PRO A 176 -3.21 2.60 -15.85
N PRO A 177 -2.48 1.81 -16.64
CA PRO A 177 -2.05 2.26 -17.97
C PRO A 177 -3.27 2.46 -18.86
N GLU A 178 -3.12 3.21 -19.94
CA GLU A 178 -4.14 3.26 -20.99
C GLU A 178 -4.45 1.85 -21.51
N LEU A 179 -5.73 1.58 -21.78
CA LEU A 179 -6.32 0.26 -22.01
C LEU A 179 -5.60 -0.66 -23.03
N THR A 180 -4.71 -0.12 -23.84
CA THR A 180 -4.02 -0.82 -24.93
C THR A 180 -2.61 -1.33 -24.62
N ARG A 181 -2.06 -1.10 -23.40
CA ARG A 181 -0.63 -1.29 -23.08
C ARG A 181 -0.31 -2.22 -21.93
N PHE A 182 -1.21 -3.09 -21.51
CA PHE A 182 -0.97 -3.92 -20.33
C PHE A 182 0.19 -4.93 -20.48
N GLU A 183 0.32 -5.56 -21.63
CA GLU A 183 1.41 -6.53 -21.87
C GLU A 183 2.76 -5.83 -21.96
N ASP A 184 2.80 -4.61 -22.51
CA ASP A 184 4.00 -3.81 -22.60
C ASP A 184 4.43 -3.29 -21.22
N GLU A 185 3.47 -2.97 -20.36
CA GLU A 185 3.74 -2.56 -18.97
C GLU A 185 4.36 -3.70 -18.18
N GLU A 186 3.83 -4.90 -18.30
CA GLU A 186 4.37 -6.09 -17.65
C GLU A 186 5.83 -6.34 -18.06
N ARG A 187 6.12 -6.29 -19.37
CA ARG A 187 7.48 -6.45 -19.88
C ARG A 187 8.43 -5.39 -19.35
N THR A 188 7.96 -4.16 -19.17
CA THR A 188 8.79 -3.04 -18.69
C THR A 188 9.04 -3.15 -17.18
N LEU A 189 8.02 -3.53 -16.42
CA LEU A 189 8.10 -3.54 -14.96
C LEU A 189 8.73 -4.82 -14.38
N ALA A 190 8.57 -5.97 -15.01
CA ALA A 190 9.07 -7.24 -14.50
C ALA A 190 10.58 -7.23 -14.18
N PRO A 191 11.49 -6.69 -15.02
CA PRO A 191 12.90 -6.60 -14.68
C PRO A 191 13.18 -5.66 -13.50
N LEU A 192 12.46 -4.54 -13.40
CA LEU A 192 12.62 -3.57 -12.31
C LEU A 192 12.22 -4.20 -10.98
N LEU A 193 11.10 -4.89 -10.94
CA LEU A 193 10.62 -5.50 -9.72
C LEU A 193 11.52 -6.66 -9.28
N SER A 194 12.02 -7.45 -10.21
CA SER A 194 13.00 -8.48 -9.89
C SER A 194 14.27 -7.89 -9.28
N ARG A 195 14.78 -6.79 -9.84
CA ARG A 195 15.98 -6.09 -9.33
C ARG A 195 15.78 -5.56 -7.92
N HIS A 196 14.61 -5.04 -7.62
CA HIS A 196 14.29 -4.45 -6.31
C HIS A 196 13.67 -5.44 -5.33
N GLU A 197 13.60 -6.74 -5.69
CA GLU A 197 12.94 -7.79 -4.89
C GLU A 197 11.50 -7.37 -4.50
N ALA A 198 10.82 -6.75 -5.44
CA ALA A 198 9.48 -6.24 -5.27
C ALA A 198 8.44 -7.21 -5.83
N TYR A 199 7.25 -7.14 -5.26
CA TYR A 199 6.10 -7.91 -5.71
C TYR A 199 5.02 -6.96 -6.22
N GLY A 200 4.41 -7.28 -7.35
CA GLY A 200 3.33 -6.49 -7.91
C GLY A 200 2.04 -7.28 -8.11
N GLU A 201 0.92 -6.65 -7.86
CA GLU A 201 -0.40 -7.18 -8.08
C GLU A 201 -1.28 -6.16 -8.77
N ARG A 202 -1.97 -6.58 -9.81
CA ARG A 202 -2.97 -5.74 -10.49
C ARG A 202 -4.25 -5.68 -9.68
N GLY A 203 -4.76 -4.48 -9.43
CA GLY A 203 -6.08 -4.24 -8.88
C GLY A 203 -7.14 -4.78 -9.84
N GLY A 204 -7.97 -5.74 -9.39
CA GLY A 204 -9.12 -6.20 -10.16
C GLY A 204 -10.25 -5.18 -10.11
N ASP A 205 -10.93 -4.94 -11.22
CA ASP A 205 -12.26 -4.36 -11.20
C ASP A 205 -13.18 -5.33 -10.41
N PRO A 206 -13.88 -4.88 -9.37
CA PRO A 206 -14.79 -5.73 -8.62
C PRO A 206 -15.93 -6.30 -9.50
N THR A 207 -16.21 -5.70 -10.65
CA THR A 207 -17.18 -6.19 -11.62
C THR A 207 -16.61 -7.26 -12.54
N PHE A 208 -15.29 -7.35 -12.67
CA PHE A 208 -14.60 -8.38 -13.43
C PHE A 208 -14.02 -9.43 -12.48
N HIS A 209 -14.80 -10.44 -12.15
CA HIS A 209 -14.35 -11.62 -11.38
C HIS A 209 -13.30 -12.49 -12.09
N ALA A 210 -12.90 -12.10 -13.28
CA ALA A 210 -11.98 -12.86 -14.10
C ALA A 210 -10.61 -12.18 -14.18
N ARG A 211 -9.60 -12.94 -13.75
CA ARG A 211 -8.18 -12.72 -14.00
C ARG A 211 -7.56 -11.54 -13.23
N ARG A 212 -7.26 -11.77 -11.97
CA ARG A 212 -6.10 -11.15 -11.37
C ARG A 212 -4.87 -11.74 -12.06
N ALA A 213 -4.42 -11.10 -13.12
CA ALA A 213 -3.13 -11.42 -13.69
C ALA A 213 -2.08 -11.06 -12.64
N ARG A 214 -1.30 -12.04 -12.21
CA ARG A 214 -0.01 -11.76 -11.58
C ARG A 214 0.78 -10.97 -12.60
N VAL A 215 1.23 -9.79 -12.20
CA VAL A 215 2.01 -8.95 -13.09
C VAL A 215 3.45 -9.44 -13.17
N PHE A 216 3.83 -10.49 -12.40
CA PHE A 216 5.23 -10.88 -12.37
C PHE A 216 5.45 -12.35 -12.57
N PRO A 217 6.29 -12.63 -13.60
CA PRO A 217 6.65 -13.99 -13.93
C PRO A 217 7.57 -14.57 -12.86
N GLU A 218 7.40 -15.85 -12.60
CA GLU A 218 8.44 -16.81 -12.26
C GLU A 218 9.49 -16.43 -11.18
N GLN A 219 9.22 -15.50 -10.28
CA GLN A 219 9.88 -15.62 -9.01
C GLN A 219 9.43 -16.95 -8.42
N LYS A 220 10.35 -17.91 -8.37
CA LYS A 220 10.17 -19.18 -7.66
C LYS A 220 9.88 -18.88 -6.20
N TRP A 221 8.64 -18.60 -5.93
CA TRP A 221 8.16 -18.42 -4.58
C TRP A 221 8.10 -19.82 -3.99
N ASP A 222 9.08 -20.15 -3.16
CA ASP A 222 9.12 -21.45 -2.46
C ASP A 222 7.84 -21.73 -1.66
N GLY A 223 7.09 -20.66 -1.33
CA GLY A 223 5.78 -20.74 -0.68
C GLY A 223 4.63 -21.27 -1.53
N LEU A 224 4.70 -21.32 -2.86
CA LEU A 224 3.58 -21.78 -3.69
C LEU A 224 3.25 -23.25 -3.46
N SER A 225 4.24 -24.11 -3.30
CA SER A 225 4.05 -25.52 -3.01
C SER A 225 3.36 -25.73 -1.65
N LEU A 226 3.77 -24.94 -0.65
CA LEU A 226 3.15 -24.94 0.67
C LEU A 226 1.72 -24.42 0.63
N MET A 227 1.45 -23.30 -0.06
CA MET A 227 0.11 -22.75 -0.23
C MET A 227 -0.84 -23.75 -0.92
N ASN A 228 -0.37 -24.42 -1.98
CA ASN A 228 -1.12 -25.46 -2.66
C ASN A 228 -1.41 -26.67 -1.75
N SER A 229 -0.46 -27.07 -0.93
CA SER A 229 -0.64 -28.15 0.04
C SER A 229 -1.66 -27.79 1.11
N ILE A 230 -1.61 -26.58 1.66
CA ILE A 230 -2.59 -26.04 2.61
C ILE A 230 -3.98 -25.99 1.97
N ALA A 231 -4.09 -25.44 0.77
CA ALA A 231 -5.36 -25.33 0.06
C ALA A 231 -5.98 -26.72 -0.20
N LYS A 232 -5.20 -27.73 -0.61
CA LYS A 232 -5.67 -29.10 -0.77
C LYS A 232 -6.12 -29.75 0.53
N THR A 233 -5.44 -29.43 1.63
CA THR A 233 -5.78 -29.96 2.96
C THR A 233 -7.09 -29.38 3.46
N LEU A 234 -7.32 -28.08 3.27
CA LEU A 234 -8.50 -27.36 3.75
C LEU A 234 -9.72 -27.55 2.83
N ASP A 235 -9.48 -27.72 1.53
CA ASP A 235 -10.52 -27.94 0.50
C ASP A 235 -10.11 -29.06 -0.45
N PRO A 236 -10.15 -30.31 -0.01
CA PRO A 236 -9.76 -31.47 -0.84
C PRO A 236 -10.66 -31.67 -2.08
N ALA A 237 -11.91 -31.20 -2.03
CA ALA A 237 -12.85 -31.29 -3.13
C ALA A 237 -12.77 -30.10 -4.12
N GLY A 238 -12.04 -29.04 -3.78
CA GLY A 238 -11.88 -27.86 -4.60
C GLY A 238 -13.17 -27.04 -4.82
N ILE A 239 -14.09 -27.08 -3.85
CA ILE A 239 -15.44 -26.53 -4.01
C ILE A 239 -15.48 -24.99 -3.99
N PRO A 240 -14.88 -24.29 -3.00
CA PRO A 240 -14.99 -22.83 -2.91
C PRO A 240 -14.29 -22.08 -4.04
N MET A 241 -13.31 -22.69 -4.70
CA MET A 241 -12.37 -21.96 -5.56
C MET A 241 -12.11 -22.58 -6.93
N ARG A 242 -13.08 -23.34 -7.46
CA ARG A 242 -12.99 -23.80 -8.86
C ARG A 242 -12.80 -22.59 -9.78
N GLY A 243 -11.62 -22.48 -10.41
CA GLY A 243 -11.25 -21.41 -11.34
C GLY A 243 -10.46 -20.22 -10.77
N ARG A 244 -10.11 -20.22 -9.47
CA ARG A 244 -9.26 -19.15 -8.87
C ARG A 244 -7.89 -19.64 -8.37
N ARG A 245 -7.53 -20.88 -8.64
CA ARG A 245 -6.27 -21.52 -8.18
C ARG A 245 -5.09 -21.33 -9.14
N ASP A 246 -5.25 -20.52 -10.16
CA ASP A 246 -4.14 -20.14 -11.02
C ASP A 246 -3.32 -19.06 -10.28
N PHE A 247 -2.48 -19.58 -9.37
CA PHE A 247 -1.45 -18.80 -8.70
C PHE A 247 -0.23 -18.69 -9.61
#